data_5b6b6ef9ddd69d177b810959f04cb6a8
#
_entry.id   5b6b6ef9ddd69d177b810959f04cb6a8
#
_cell.length_a   1.000
_cell.length_b   1.000
_cell.length_c   1.000
_cell.angle_alpha   90.00
_cell.angle_beta   90.00
_cell.angle_gamma   90.00
#
_symmetry.space_group_name_H-M   'P 1'
#
loop_
_entity.id
_entity.type
_entity.pdbx_description
1 polymer ?
#
loop_
_entity_poly.entity_id
_entity_poly.type
_entity_poly.pdbx_seq_one_letter_code
_entity_poly.pdbx_strand_id
1 'polypeptide(L)'
;MILSFTSTLCLSQEYLPIVENGKKFSIAMFSGGNPNPSHSYYEIIGEDTLINSVLYNKLYETEMDIEFSSTTNLIGFIMETEERQVILRDLNDNQGLIYDFYVEQGDTIDFYNPFLRSFYESIFPTLGADTVAIVDTIYYTEINGVNRKCYTVSAYGEMGTSPLLFIEGIGSIAGIKYAGMNHFFGPVGAEFCILCAYNSSEVIYNNPLYSYCFYTEINNAHVASQLNVYPNPCKEKVTINNSSKNEFALQIINNNGTILFESFVADLTTIDMQHLPAGIYVLKAISNDEILFFKVLKQ
;
A
#
# COMPACT_ATOMS: atom_id res chain seq x y z
N MET A 1 57.36 22.73 10.27
CA MET A 1 56.50 21.63 9.82
C MET A 1 55.18 21.78 10.56
N ILE A 2 54.20 22.43 9.94
CA ILE A 2 52.87 22.72 10.53
C ILE A 2 51.97 21.55 10.13
N LEU A 3 51.60 20.71 11.08
CA LEU A 3 50.58 19.68 10.89
C LEU A 3 49.20 20.34 10.94
N SER A 4 48.57 20.46 9.79
CA SER A 4 47.15 20.86 9.70
C SER A 4 46.30 19.62 10.03
N PHE A 5 45.65 19.64 11.18
CA PHE A 5 44.57 18.71 11.48
C PHE A 5 43.31 19.17 10.74
N THR A 6 42.97 18.51 9.66
CA THR A 6 41.62 18.60 9.08
C THR A 6 40.70 17.74 9.92
N SER A 7 39.93 18.36 10.81
CA SER A 7 38.79 17.69 11.46
C SER A 7 37.75 17.43 10.40
N THR A 8 37.63 16.19 9.98
CA THR A 8 36.43 15.73 9.24
C THR A 8 35.26 15.80 10.23
N LEU A 9 34.41 16.79 10.06
CA LEU A 9 33.10 16.79 10.72
C LEU A 9 32.35 15.57 10.20
N CYS A 10 32.27 14.53 11.01
CA CYS A 10 31.33 13.45 10.80
C CYS A 10 29.96 14.04 11.10
N LEU A 11 29.27 14.54 10.08
CA LEU A 11 27.86 14.90 10.18
C LEU A 11 27.14 13.59 10.47
N SER A 12 26.72 13.39 11.72
CA SER A 12 25.80 12.31 12.02
C SER A 12 24.55 12.57 11.20
N GLN A 13 24.13 11.58 10.44
CA GLN A 13 22.87 11.66 9.71
C GLN A 13 21.75 11.98 10.70
N GLU A 14 20.92 12.96 10.35
CA GLU A 14 19.72 13.29 11.12
C GLU A 14 18.75 12.09 11.03
N TYR A 15 18.17 11.73 12.16
CA TYR A 15 17.14 10.69 12.23
C TYR A 15 15.91 11.11 11.44
N LEU A 16 15.32 10.17 10.72
CA LEU A 16 14.10 10.37 9.92
C LEU A 16 12.90 9.77 10.66
N PRO A 17 12.01 10.57 11.24
CA PRO A 17 10.86 10.05 11.96
C PRO A 17 9.86 9.38 11.01
N ILE A 18 9.16 8.37 11.50
CA ILE A 18 8.04 7.77 10.80
C ILE A 18 6.72 8.47 11.11
N VAL A 19 6.56 8.99 12.34
CA VAL A 19 5.31 9.61 12.78
C VAL A 19 5.34 11.10 12.46
N GLU A 20 4.79 11.44 11.31
CA GLU A 20 4.64 12.82 10.83
C GLU A 20 3.24 13.00 10.23
N ASN A 21 2.58 14.13 10.55
CA ASN A 21 1.26 14.45 10.01
C ASN A 21 1.29 14.53 8.48
N GLY A 22 0.37 13.83 7.83
CA GLY A 22 0.26 13.76 6.37
C GLY A 22 1.16 12.70 5.73
N LYS A 23 1.95 11.95 6.50
CA LYS A 23 2.68 10.79 5.98
C LYS A 23 1.71 9.69 5.59
N LYS A 24 1.94 9.06 4.45
CA LYS A 24 1.01 8.11 3.86
C LYS A 24 1.76 6.90 3.29
N PHE A 25 1.19 5.71 3.48
CA PHE A 25 1.73 4.44 2.99
C PHE A 25 0.68 3.76 2.11
N SER A 26 1.04 3.45 0.88
CA SER A 26 0.21 2.63 0.00
C SER A 26 0.56 1.17 0.22
N ILE A 27 -0.43 0.38 0.64
CA ILE A 27 -0.28 -1.02 1.00
C ILE A 27 -1.04 -1.88 0.01
N ALA A 28 -0.42 -2.95 -0.48
CA ALA A 28 -1.09 -4.00 -1.23
C ALA A 28 -1.18 -5.29 -0.41
N MET A 29 -2.29 -5.99 -0.54
CA MET A 29 -2.50 -7.32 0.01
C MET A 29 -2.52 -8.35 -1.13
N PHE A 30 -1.69 -9.36 -1.04
CA PHE A 30 -1.63 -10.49 -1.96
C PHE A 30 -2.20 -11.72 -1.27
N SER A 31 -2.93 -12.56 -1.98
CA SER A 31 -3.52 -13.78 -1.43
C SER A 31 -3.27 -14.99 -2.30
N GLY A 32 -2.97 -16.13 -1.67
CA GLY A 32 -2.95 -17.43 -2.32
C GLY A 32 -1.91 -17.64 -3.41
N GLY A 33 -0.76 -16.96 -3.35
CA GLY A 33 0.30 -17.06 -4.38
C GLY A 33 -0.06 -16.40 -5.71
N ASN A 34 -1.11 -15.58 -5.74
CA ASN A 34 -1.45 -14.75 -6.89
C ASN A 34 -0.41 -13.62 -7.01
N PRO A 35 0.24 -13.43 -8.17
CA PRO A 35 1.19 -12.34 -8.35
C PRO A 35 0.54 -10.95 -8.40
N ASN A 36 -0.79 -10.88 -8.53
CA ASN A 36 -1.54 -9.64 -8.48
C ASN A 36 -2.14 -9.44 -7.09
N PRO A 37 -2.09 -8.23 -6.53
CA PRO A 37 -2.75 -7.92 -5.26
C PRO A 37 -4.26 -8.18 -5.37
N SER A 38 -4.83 -8.69 -4.30
CA SER A 38 -6.29 -8.83 -4.17
C SER A 38 -6.95 -7.56 -3.66
N HIS A 39 -6.18 -6.68 -3.04
CA HIS A 39 -6.67 -5.44 -2.44
C HIS A 39 -5.52 -4.45 -2.23
N SER A 40 -5.82 -3.14 -2.24
CA SER A 40 -4.88 -2.12 -1.80
C SER A 40 -5.59 -0.97 -1.09
N TYR A 41 -4.88 -0.33 -0.17
CA TYR A 41 -5.39 0.75 0.65
C TYR A 41 -4.27 1.70 1.07
N TYR A 42 -4.61 2.86 1.64
CA TYR A 42 -3.65 3.75 2.26
C TYR A 42 -3.77 3.71 3.79
N GLU A 43 -2.61 3.64 4.46
CA GLU A 43 -2.45 4.04 5.86
C GLU A 43 -1.99 5.50 5.90
N ILE A 44 -2.66 6.35 6.67
CA ILE A 44 -2.42 7.79 6.69
C ILE A 44 -2.24 8.25 8.14
N ILE A 45 -1.11 8.90 8.42
CA ILE A 45 -0.87 9.55 9.71
C ILE A 45 -1.47 10.96 9.64
N GLY A 46 -2.49 11.18 10.46
CA GLY A 46 -3.22 12.44 10.53
C GLY A 46 -2.73 13.37 11.63
N GLU A 47 -3.55 14.34 11.94
CA GLU A 47 -3.29 15.33 12.98
C GLU A 47 -3.16 14.74 14.38
N ASP A 48 -2.44 15.45 15.23
CA ASP A 48 -2.20 15.11 16.64
C ASP A 48 -3.47 15.20 17.49
N THR A 49 -3.46 14.44 18.56
CA THR A 49 -4.51 14.43 19.60
C THR A 49 -3.92 14.06 20.95
N LEU A 50 -4.48 14.60 22.03
CA LEU A 50 -4.08 14.28 23.39
C LEU A 50 -4.93 13.13 23.94
N ILE A 51 -4.28 12.07 24.39
CA ILE A 51 -4.91 10.95 25.07
C ILE A 51 -4.18 10.75 26.41
N ASN A 52 -4.86 10.96 27.53
CA ASN A 52 -4.28 10.84 28.88
C ASN A 52 -2.97 11.65 29.05
N SER A 53 -2.94 12.87 28.52
CA SER A 53 -1.78 13.77 28.52
C SER A 53 -0.58 13.32 27.69
N VAL A 54 -0.72 12.32 26.87
CA VAL A 54 0.27 11.87 25.88
C VAL A 54 -0.19 12.30 24.49
N LEU A 55 0.72 12.85 23.70
CA LEU A 55 0.45 13.29 22.33
C LEU A 55 0.58 12.12 21.37
N TYR A 56 -0.47 11.87 20.61
CA TYR A 56 -0.51 10.87 19.53
C TYR A 56 -0.92 11.54 18.22
N ASN A 57 -0.54 10.96 17.12
CA ASN A 57 -1.16 11.23 15.82
C ASN A 57 -2.27 10.21 15.56
N LYS A 58 -3.36 10.63 14.92
CA LYS A 58 -4.42 9.74 14.48
C LYS A 58 -3.94 8.90 13.31
N LEU A 59 -4.24 7.61 13.33
CA LEU A 59 -3.96 6.69 12.22
C LEU A 59 -5.25 6.34 11.50
N TYR A 60 -5.28 6.62 10.22
CA TYR A 60 -6.41 6.36 9.34
C TYR A 60 -6.09 5.27 8.32
N GLU A 61 -7.11 4.53 7.92
CA GLU A 61 -7.10 3.64 6.77
C GLU A 61 -8.10 4.15 5.74
N THR A 62 -7.71 4.17 4.49
CA THR A 62 -8.55 4.59 3.37
C THR A 62 -8.55 3.52 2.31
N GLU A 63 -9.70 2.89 2.12
CA GLU A 63 -9.96 2.09 0.93
C GLU A 63 -10.38 3.03 -0.20
N MET A 64 -9.74 2.89 -1.36
CA MET A 64 -10.21 3.54 -2.57
C MET A 64 -11.10 2.56 -3.31
N ASP A 65 -12.37 2.91 -3.43
CA ASP A 65 -13.25 2.23 -4.37
C ASP A 65 -12.97 2.67 -5.83
N ILE A 66 -13.60 1.97 -6.78
CA ILE A 66 -13.45 2.21 -8.22
C ILE A 66 -13.88 3.64 -8.62
N GLU A 67 -14.70 4.31 -7.82
CA GLU A 67 -15.20 5.66 -8.06
C GLU A 67 -14.29 6.76 -7.51
N PHE A 68 -13.10 6.40 -6.96
CA PHE A 68 -12.22 7.33 -6.22
C PHE A 68 -12.91 7.99 -5.02
N SER A 69 -14.05 7.47 -4.59
CA SER A 69 -14.64 7.84 -3.32
C SER A 69 -13.85 7.11 -2.24
N SER A 70 -13.21 7.85 -1.37
CA SER A 70 -12.42 7.29 -0.28
C SER A 70 -13.20 7.39 1.01
N THR A 71 -13.52 6.26 1.61
CA THR A 71 -13.98 6.25 3.00
C THR A 71 -12.73 6.19 3.89
N THR A 72 -12.47 7.28 4.57
CA THR A 72 -11.35 7.35 5.52
C THR A 72 -11.85 6.98 6.91
N ASN A 73 -11.33 5.90 7.45
CA ASN A 73 -11.68 5.39 8.77
C ASN A 73 -10.56 5.61 9.76
N LEU A 74 -10.87 6.18 10.92
CA LEU A 74 -9.92 6.18 12.03
C LEU A 74 -9.79 4.76 12.54
N ILE A 75 -8.57 4.21 12.52
CA ILE A 75 -8.29 2.85 12.99
C ILE A 75 -7.53 2.82 14.31
N GLY A 76 -6.84 3.89 14.68
CA GLY A 76 -6.07 3.96 15.92
C GLY A 76 -5.26 5.24 16.06
N PHE A 77 -4.24 5.16 16.90
CA PHE A 77 -3.37 6.26 17.22
C PHE A 77 -1.91 5.78 17.23
N ILE A 78 -1.00 6.63 16.84
CA ILE A 78 0.42 6.31 16.73
C ILE A 78 1.25 7.46 17.33
N MET A 79 2.32 7.12 18.03
CA MET A 79 3.29 8.10 18.51
C MET A 79 4.72 7.58 18.33
N GLU A 80 5.65 8.50 18.29
CA GLU A 80 7.08 8.20 18.27
C GLU A 80 7.75 8.92 19.46
N THR A 81 8.56 8.18 20.18
CA THR A 81 9.27 8.72 21.35
C THR A 81 10.60 9.38 20.93
N GLU A 82 11.21 10.15 21.84
CA GLU A 82 12.55 10.70 21.64
C GLU A 82 13.61 9.59 21.48
N GLU A 83 13.37 8.40 22.05
CA GLU A 83 14.20 7.20 21.89
C GLU A 83 13.93 6.47 20.55
N ARG A 84 13.16 7.06 19.61
CA ARG A 84 12.85 6.51 18.28
C ARG A 84 12.04 5.22 18.32
N GLN A 85 11.25 5.05 19.36
CA GLN A 85 10.32 3.95 19.52
C GLN A 85 8.94 4.36 19.03
N VAL A 86 8.32 3.54 18.21
CA VAL A 86 6.99 3.80 17.65
C VAL A 86 5.97 2.93 18.36
N ILE A 87 5.03 3.59 19.01
CA ILE A 87 3.95 2.98 19.78
C ILE A 87 2.65 3.11 19.00
N LEU A 88 1.98 2.00 18.79
CA LEU A 88 0.66 1.92 18.20
C LEU A 88 -0.40 1.65 19.27
N ARG A 89 -1.54 2.35 19.19
CA ARG A 89 -2.70 2.19 20.06
C ARG A 89 -3.95 1.97 19.23
N ASP A 90 -4.71 0.93 19.52
CA ASP A 90 -6.00 0.67 18.87
C ASP A 90 -7.14 1.50 19.50
N LEU A 91 -8.34 1.39 18.94
CA LEU A 91 -9.53 2.09 19.46
C LEU A 91 -10.07 1.49 20.78
N ASN A 92 -9.57 0.34 21.22
CA ASN A 92 -9.92 -0.33 22.47
C ASN A 92 -8.88 -0.07 23.58
N ASP A 93 -7.99 0.91 23.37
CA ASP A 93 -6.93 1.29 24.31
C ASP A 93 -5.80 0.26 24.48
N ASN A 94 -5.73 -0.79 23.67
CA ASN A 94 -4.56 -1.65 23.64
C ASN A 94 -3.43 -0.93 22.92
N GLN A 95 -2.23 -0.96 23.49
CA GLN A 95 -1.07 -0.29 22.90
C GLN A 95 0.19 -1.11 23.02
N GLY A 96 1.12 -0.92 22.10
CA GLY A 96 2.43 -1.55 22.18
C GLY A 96 3.43 -1.06 21.14
N LEU A 97 4.65 -1.50 21.32
CA LEU A 97 5.80 -1.18 20.46
C LEU A 97 5.69 -1.90 19.13
N ILE A 98 5.73 -1.13 18.03
CA ILE A 98 5.72 -1.70 16.67
C ILE A 98 7.04 -1.50 15.93
N TYR A 99 7.83 -0.47 16.27
CA TYR A 99 9.16 -0.21 15.73
C TYR A 99 10.08 0.33 16.80
N ASP A 100 11.37 -0.04 16.73
CA ASP A 100 12.45 0.56 17.51
C ASP A 100 13.65 0.85 16.59
N PHE A 101 13.91 2.13 16.30
CA PHE A 101 15.01 2.54 15.45
C PHE A 101 16.29 2.89 16.22
N TYR A 102 16.28 2.75 17.56
CA TYR A 102 17.45 2.95 18.41
C TYR A 102 18.29 1.68 18.59
N VAL A 103 17.83 0.56 18.06
CA VAL A 103 18.44 -0.77 18.22
C VAL A 103 19.85 -0.88 17.68
N GLU A 104 20.61 -1.80 18.30
CA GLU A 104 21.90 -2.32 17.86
C GLU A 104 21.79 -3.79 17.44
N GLN A 105 22.76 -4.29 16.68
CA GLN A 105 22.78 -5.69 16.26
C GLN A 105 22.91 -6.61 17.49
N GLY A 106 22.03 -7.61 17.58
CA GLY A 106 21.95 -8.54 18.70
C GLY A 106 20.96 -8.13 19.78
N ASP A 107 20.40 -6.91 19.70
CA ASP A 107 19.33 -6.49 20.61
C ASP A 107 18.07 -7.35 20.46
N THR A 108 17.33 -7.42 21.54
CA THR A 108 16.05 -8.11 21.60
C THR A 108 14.94 -7.08 21.67
N ILE A 109 13.96 -7.19 20.79
CA ILE A 109 12.78 -6.32 20.73
C ILE A 109 11.55 -7.14 21.09
N ASP A 110 10.75 -6.65 22.02
CA ASP A 110 9.43 -7.21 22.34
C ASP A 110 8.36 -6.41 21.63
N PHE A 111 8.00 -6.89 20.43
CA PHE A 111 6.97 -6.26 19.63
C PHE A 111 5.57 -6.58 20.13
N TYR A 112 4.73 -5.59 20.20
CA TYR A 112 3.32 -5.77 20.48
C TYR A 112 2.49 -4.92 19.53
N ASN A 113 1.90 -5.55 18.52
CA ASN A 113 0.99 -4.88 17.61
C ASN A 113 -0.47 -5.18 18.01
N PRO A 114 -1.23 -4.20 18.51
CA PRO A 114 -2.58 -4.43 19.03
C PRO A 114 -3.56 -4.94 17.95
N PHE A 115 -3.37 -4.57 16.67
CA PHE A 115 -4.22 -5.07 15.58
C PHE A 115 -3.97 -6.55 15.28
N LEU A 116 -2.73 -6.98 15.36
CA LEU A 116 -2.36 -8.37 15.08
C LEU A 116 -2.76 -9.30 16.20
N ARG A 117 -2.64 -8.85 17.45
CA ARG A 117 -2.93 -9.69 18.60
C ARG A 117 -4.37 -10.18 18.61
N SER A 118 -5.34 -9.29 18.42
CA SER A 118 -6.75 -9.69 18.37
C SER A 118 -7.04 -10.67 17.23
N PHE A 119 -6.32 -10.54 16.11
CA PHE A 119 -6.42 -11.45 14.98
C PHE A 119 -5.80 -12.83 15.33
N TYR A 120 -4.58 -12.87 15.89
CA TYR A 120 -3.92 -14.10 16.28
C TYR A 120 -4.71 -14.87 17.34
N GLU A 121 -5.19 -14.19 18.37
CA GLU A 121 -5.99 -14.80 19.44
C GLU A 121 -7.31 -15.40 18.91
N SER A 122 -7.88 -14.84 17.83
CA SER A 122 -9.09 -15.37 17.20
C SER A 122 -8.85 -16.60 16.36
N ILE A 123 -7.68 -16.73 15.73
CA ILE A 123 -7.36 -17.85 14.81
C ILE A 123 -6.55 -18.94 15.53
N PHE A 124 -5.66 -18.55 16.44
CA PHE A 124 -4.73 -19.44 17.13
C PHE A 124 -4.76 -19.23 18.66
N PRO A 125 -5.85 -19.54 19.33
CA PRO A 125 -6.01 -19.26 20.76
C PRO A 125 -5.02 -20.01 21.68
N THR A 126 -4.27 -20.97 21.15
CA THR A 126 -3.30 -21.80 21.89
C THR A 126 -1.83 -21.47 21.57
N LEU A 127 -1.56 -20.70 20.54
CA LEU A 127 -0.22 -20.24 20.24
C LEU A 127 -0.01 -18.91 20.97
N GLY A 128 0.75 -18.95 22.08
CA GLY A 128 1.29 -17.72 22.66
C GLY A 128 2.04 -16.98 21.56
N ALA A 129 1.64 -15.75 21.26
CA ALA A 129 2.38 -14.93 20.34
C ALA A 129 3.72 -14.55 21.02
N ASP A 130 4.78 -15.30 20.71
CA ASP A 130 6.13 -14.86 21.03
C ASP A 130 6.40 -13.61 20.17
N THR A 131 6.35 -12.48 20.84
CA THR A 131 6.52 -11.14 20.24
C THR A 131 8.00 -10.73 20.23
N VAL A 132 8.86 -11.56 20.79
CA VAL A 132 10.29 -11.31 20.96
C VAL A 132 11.04 -11.62 19.67
N ALA A 133 11.75 -10.63 19.16
CA ALA A 133 12.60 -10.75 17.98
C ALA A 133 14.03 -10.29 18.28
N ILE A 134 15.01 -10.87 17.59
CA ILE A 134 16.40 -10.48 17.68
C ILE A 134 16.78 -9.67 16.44
N VAL A 135 17.50 -8.57 16.63
CA VAL A 135 18.08 -7.77 15.55
C VAL A 135 19.27 -8.52 14.93
N ASP A 136 19.06 -9.05 13.71
CA ASP A 136 20.07 -9.85 13.03
C ASP A 136 21.14 -9.01 12.37
N THR A 137 20.73 -7.99 11.62
CA THR A 137 21.61 -7.17 10.79
C THR A 137 21.15 -5.73 10.78
N ILE A 138 22.11 -4.82 10.87
CA ILE A 138 21.89 -3.38 10.66
C ILE A 138 22.79 -2.94 9.50
N TYR A 139 22.21 -2.18 8.56
CA TYR A 139 22.95 -1.59 7.45
C TYR A 139 22.33 -0.24 7.06
N TYR A 140 23.07 0.53 6.27
CA TYR A 140 22.62 1.80 5.73
C TYR A 140 22.56 1.70 4.22
N THR A 141 21.50 2.22 3.62
CA THR A 141 21.33 2.24 2.16
C THR A 141 20.64 3.51 1.71
N GLU A 142 21.00 3.96 0.51
CA GLU A 142 20.34 5.11 -0.10
C GLU A 142 19.01 4.70 -0.71
N ILE A 143 17.94 5.39 -0.30
CA ILE A 143 16.58 5.22 -0.82
C ILE A 143 16.06 6.59 -1.23
N ASN A 144 15.77 6.78 -2.51
CA ASN A 144 15.35 8.05 -3.11
C ASN A 144 16.27 9.23 -2.74
N GLY A 145 17.60 9.01 -2.82
CA GLY A 145 18.60 10.05 -2.54
C GLY A 145 18.87 10.31 -1.05
N VAL A 146 18.21 9.55 -0.15
CA VAL A 146 18.37 9.69 1.31
C VAL A 146 18.94 8.42 1.89
N ASN A 147 20.05 8.53 2.63
CA ASN A 147 20.63 7.40 3.33
C ASN A 147 19.75 7.03 4.54
N ARG A 148 19.39 5.76 4.69
CA ARG A 148 18.47 5.28 5.73
C ARG A 148 19.06 4.11 6.49
N LYS A 149 18.88 4.08 7.81
CA LYS A 149 19.13 2.91 8.63
C LYS A 149 18.10 1.83 8.29
N CYS A 150 18.59 0.65 7.97
CA CYS A 150 17.76 -0.53 7.78
C CYS A 150 18.21 -1.60 8.77
N TYR A 151 17.27 -2.35 9.30
CA TYR A 151 17.59 -3.51 10.10
C TYR A 151 16.64 -4.67 9.83
N THR A 152 17.13 -5.87 10.01
CA THR A 152 16.36 -7.10 9.91
C THR A 152 16.25 -7.74 11.28
N VAL A 153 15.11 -8.38 11.54
CA VAL A 153 14.89 -9.15 12.75
C VAL A 153 14.43 -10.56 12.41
N SER A 154 14.89 -11.53 13.20
CA SER A 154 14.36 -12.87 13.22
C SER A 154 13.38 -13.03 14.38
N ALA A 155 12.13 -13.34 14.08
CA ALA A 155 11.16 -13.66 15.12
C ALA A 155 11.37 -15.10 15.58
N TYR A 156 11.36 -15.33 16.89
CA TYR A 156 11.26 -16.67 17.47
C TYR A 156 9.83 -17.18 17.31
N GLY A 157 9.64 -18.27 16.56
CA GLY A 157 8.34 -18.90 16.42
C GLY A 157 8.28 -19.87 15.23
N GLU A 158 7.39 -20.83 15.29
CA GLU A 158 7.23 -21.89 14.26
C GLU A 158 6.69 -21.40 12.90
N MET A 159 6.39 -20.11 12.74
CA MET A 159 5.67 -19.56 11.59
C MET A 159 6.52 -18.70 10.66
N GLY A 160 7.64 -19.21 10.22
CA GLY A 160 8.37 -18.65 9.09
C GLY A 160 9.75 -18.07 9.42
N THR A 161 10.72 -18.43 8.60
CA THR A 161 12.15 -18.12 8.76
C THR A 161 12.60 -16.90 7.97
N SER A 162 11.66 -16.12 7.40
CA SER A 162 12.03 -14.93 6.62
C SER A 162 12.23 -13.75 7.57
N PRO A 163 13.39 -13.07 7.52
CA PRO A 163 13.64 -11.90 8.34
C PRO A 163 12.69 -10.76 7.97
N LEU A 164 12.18 -10.07 8.98
CA LEU A 164 11.41 -8.84 8.79
C LEU A 164 12.38 -7.68 8.54
N LEU A 165 12.08 -6.87 7.54
CA LEU A 165 12.85 -5.67 7.21
C LEU A 165 12.14 -4.42 7.75
N PHE A 166 12.90 -3.59 8.44
CA PHE A 166 12.50 -2.28 8.93
C PHE A 166 13.39 -1.20 8.35
N ILE A 167 12.79 -0.10 7.92
CA ILE A 167 13.45 1.01 7.25
C ILE A 167 13.12 2.31 7.99
N GLU A 168 14.16 3.03 8.41
CA GLU A 168 14.04 4.33 9.08
C GLU A 168 13.17 5.30 8.28
N GLY A 169 12.17 5.90 8.94
CA GLY A 169 11.20 6.84 8.34
C GLY A 169 10.15 6.20 7.44
N ILE A 170 10.17 4.86 7.28
CA ILE A 170 9.20 4.11 6.45
C ILE A 170 8.52 3.03 7.30
N GLY A 171 9.27 2.36 8.18
CA GLY A 171 8.76 1.28 9.02
C GLY A 171 8.93 -0.11 8.41
N SER A 172 8.03 -1.02 8.74
CA SER A 172 7.96 -2.36 8.19
C SER A 172 7.48 -2.35 6.74
N ILE A 173 8.03 -3.21 5.91
CA ILE A 173 7.53 -3.39 4.54
C ILE A 173 6.09 -3.93 4.47
N ALA A 174 5.53 -4.43 5.57
CA ALA A 174 4.13 -4.82 5.67
C ALA A 174 3.18 -3.66 6.06
N GLY A 175 3.71 -2.44 6.27
CA GLY A 175 2.96 -1.28 6.73
C GLY A 175 2.87 -1.17 8.25
N ILE A 176 2.07 -0.22 8.73
CA ILE A 176 1.90 0.07 10.18
C ILE A 176 0.97 -0.96 10.82
N LYS A 177 -0.20 -1.18 10.21
CA LYS A 177 -1.23 -2.09 10.74
C LYS A 177 -0.74 -3.53 10.88
N TYR A 178 0.13 -3.96 9.98
CA TYR A 178 0.69 -5.30 9.95
C TYR A 178 2.18 -5.36 10.34
N ALA A 179 2.69 -4.32 11.00
CA ALA A 179 4.04 -4.30 11.52
C ALA A 179 4.29 -5.50 12.45
N GLY A 180 5.40 -6.19 12.26
CA GLY A 180 5.73 -7.42 13.01
C GLY A 180 5.17 -8.70 12.42
N MET A 181 4.38 -8.63 11.32
CA MET A 181 4.01 -9.83 10.56
C MET A 181 5.11 -10.22 9.59
N ASN A 182 5.40 -11.52 9.55
CA ASN A 182 6.14 -12.11 8.45
C ASN A 182 5.34 -11.94 7.14
N HIS A 183 6.03 -11.78 6.02
CA HIS A 183 5.44 -11.72 4.68
C HIS A 183 4.50 -12.88 4.35
N PHE A 184 4.57 -13.97 5.10
CA PHE A 184 3.79 -15.16 4.89
C PHE A 184 2.83 -15.38 6.05
N PHE A 185 1.59 -15.04 5.86
CA PHE A 185 0.50 -15.51 6.69
C PHE A 185 0.25 -17.00 6.38
N GLY A 186 0.76 -17.91 7.23
CA GLY A 186 0.40 -19.30 7.36
C GLY A 186 -0.44 -19.95 6.23
N PRO A 187 -1.32 -20.91 6.52
CA PRO A 187 -2.08 -21.62 5.48
C PRO A 187 -3.06 -20.76 4.66
N VAL A 188 -3.25 -19.50 4.99
CA VAL A 188 -4.14 -18.57 4.24
C VAL A 188 -3.37 -17.75 3.21
N GLY A 189 -2.02 -17.70 3.27
CA GLY A 189 -1.16 -17.15 2.24
C GLY A 189 -1.44 -15.69 1.88
N ALA A 190 -1.77 -14.82 2.85
CA ALA A 190 -1.87 -13.39 2.61
C ALA A 190 -0.52 -12.71 2.88
N GLU A 191 -0.05 -11.89 1.97
CA GLU A 191 1.15 -11.08 2.07
C GLU A 191 0.76 -9.61 2.00
N PHE A 192 1.31 -8.77 2.90
CA PHE A 192 1.12 -7.33 2.89
C PHE A 192 2.42 -6.65 2.50
N CYS A 193 2.33 -5.65 1.64
CA CYS A 193 3.51 -5.00 1.11
C CYS A 193 3.28 -3.50 0.87
N ILE A 194 4.17 -2.65 1.41
CA ILE A 194 4.21 -1.25 1.01
C ILE A 194 4.62 -1.17 -0.46
N LEU A 195 3.79 -0.54 -1.27
CA LEU A 195 4.13 -0.18 -2.65
C LEU A 195 4.89 1.14 -2.70
N CYS A 196 4.40 2.16 -2.02
CA CYS A 196 5.02 3.47 -1.91
C CYS A 196 4.77 4.10 -0.55
N ALA A 197 5.72 4.92 -0.09
CA ALA A 197 5.51 5.82 1.04
C ALA A 197 5.68 7.28 0.60
N TYR A 198 4.91 8.16 1.24
CA TYR A 198 4.85 9.57 0.91
C TYR A 198 5.05 10.42 2.16
N ASN A 199 5.73 11.53 2.01
CA ASN A 199 5.66 12.66 2.94
C ASN A 199 4.85 13.76 2.26
N SER A 200 3.63 14.00 2.73
CA SER A 200 2.62 14.84 2.06
C SER A 200 2.36 14.36 0.61
N SER A 201 2.87 15.04 -0.39
CA SER A 201 2.76 14.67 -1.81
C SER A 201 4.05 14.10 -2.41
N GLU A 202 5.17 14.16 -1.69
CA GLU A 202 6.46 13.67 -2.14
C GLU A 202 6.59 12.16 -1.89
N VAL A 203 7.03 11.41 -2.91
CA VAL A 203 7.31 9.99 -2.79
C VAL A 203 8.68 9.80 -2.14
N ILE A 204 8.71 9.27 -0.91
CA ILE A 204 9.94 9.02 -0.16
C ILE A 204 10.42 7.56 -0.24
N TYR A 205 9.58 6.67 -0.77
CA TYR A 205 9.91 5.26 -1.01
C TYR A 205 9.06 4.70 -2.15
N ASN A 206 9.71 3.98 -3.05
CA ASN A 206 9.07 3.12 -4.04
C ASN A 206 9.59 1.69 -3.82
N ASN A 207 8.69 0.74 -3.72
CA ASN A 207 9.08 -0.66 -3.66
C ASN A 207 9.64 -1.09 -5.03
N PRO A 208 10.90 -1.55 -5.10
CA PRO A 208 11.53 -1.85 -6.39
C PRO A 208 10.92 -3.04 -7.12
N LEU A 209 10.10 -3.85 -6.45
CA LEU A 209 9.42 -4.99 -7.05
C LEU A 209 8.16 -4.60 -7.83
N TYR A 210 7.66 -3.37 -7.65
CA TYR A 210 6.40 -2.91 -8.25
C TYR A 210 6.61 -1.61 -9.01
N SER A 211 5.96 -1.50 -10.17
CA SER A 211 6.01 -0.29 -11.01
C SER A 211 4.87 0.69 -10.73
N TYR A 212 4.07 0.46 -9.68
CA TYR A 212 2.89 1.24 -9.34
C TYR A 212 2.82 1.46 -7.81
N CYS A 213 2.25 2.58 -7.41
CA CYS A 213 2.06 2.94 -6.01
C CYS A 213 0.67 2.59 -5.46
N PHE A 214 -0.25 2.25 -6.31
CA PHE A 214 -1.60 1.84 -5.94
C PHE A 214 -2.11 0.83 -6.96
N TYR A 215 -2.64 -0.27 -6.47
CA TYR A 215 -3.24 -1.28 -7.31
C TYR A 215 -4.75 -1.07 -7.32
N THR A 216 -5.27 -0.66 -8.46
CA THR A 216 -6.70 -0.69 -8.73
C THR A 216 -6.99 -1.98 -9.47
N GLU A 217 -7.59 -2.93 -8.78
CA GLU A 217 -8.14 -4.08 -9.48
C GLU A 217 -9.31 -3.60 -10.34
N ILE A 218 -9.07 -3.49 -11.64
CA ILE A 218 -10.17 -3.53 -12.59
C ILE A 218 -10.60 -4.99 -12.58
N ASN A 219 -11.58 -5.32 -11.74
CA ASN A 219 -12.10 -6.69 -11.59
C ASN A 219 -12.83 -7.07 -12.88
N ASN A 220 -12.07 -7.35 -13.94
CA ASN A 220 -12.59 -7.85 -15.20
C ASN A 220 -12.96 -9.35 -15.14
N ALA A 221 -12.71 -10.04 -14.02
CA ALA A 221 -12.79 -11.50 -14.00
C ALA A 221 -14.23 -12.05 -14.02
N HIS A 222 -15.23 -11.31 -13.56
CA HIS A 222 -16.63 -11.77 -13.58
C HIS A 222 -17.49 -11.13 -14.68
N VAL A 223 -17.06 -9.99 -15.20
CA VAL A 223 -17.85 -9.18 -16.15
C VAL A 223 -17.19 -9.09 -17.54
N ALA A 224 -15.90 -9.35 -17.64
CA ALA A 224 -15.23 -9.52 -18.94
C ALA A 224 -15.84 -10.63 -19.82
N SER A 225 -16.67 -11.50 -19.22
CA SER A 225 -17.48 -12.45 -19.98
C SER A 225 -18.76 -11.84 -20.59
N GLN A 226 -19.20 -10.65 -20.12
CA GLN A 226 -20.47 -10.05 -20.52
C GLN A 226 -20.30 -8.96 -21.60
N LEU A 227 -19.22 -8.16 -21.52
CA LEU A 227 -18.87 -7.18 -22.54
C LEU A 227 -17.60 -7.59 -23.28
N ASN A 228 -17.68 -7.80 -24.59
CA ASN A 228 -16.55 -8.07 -25.44
C ASN A 228 -16.25 -6.85 -26.32
N VAL A 229 -15.02 -6.36 -26.27
CA VAL A 229 -14.56 -5.16 -26.99
C VAL A 229 -13.55 -5.57 -28.07
N TYR A 230 -13.94 -5.47 -29.33
CA TYR A 230 -13.10 -5.89 -30.45
C TYR A 230 -13.35 -5.08 -31.74
N PRO A 231 -12.37 -5.03 -32.68
CA PRO A 231 -10.99 -5.46 -32.51
C PRO A 231 -10.24 -4.53 -31.54
N ASN A 232 -9.31 -5.09 -30.77
CA ASN A 232 -8.39 -4.33 -29.95
C ASN A 232 -7.00 -4.95 -30.08
N PRO A 233 -6.04 -4.31 -30.76
CA PRO A 233 -6.07 -2.93 -31.33
C PRO A 233 -7.10 -2.72 -32.45
N CYS A 234 -7.63 -1.48 -32.55
CA CYS A 234 -8.54 -1.07 -33.60
C CYS A 234 -7.90 -0.03 -34.52
N LYS A 235 -8.36 0.04 -35.79
CA LYS A 235 -7.97 1.08 -36.78
C LYS A 235 -9.07 2.13 -36.95
N GLU A 236 -10.24 1.70 -37.33
CA GLU A 236 -11.34 2.60 -37.66
C GLU A 236 -12.51 2.50 -36.73
N LYS A 237 -12.79 1.33 -36.22
CA LYS A 237 -13.97 1.06 -35.39
C LYS A 237 -13.64 0.10 -34.29
N VAL A 238 -14.35 0.25 -33.16
CA VAL A 238 -14.41 -0.73 -32.07
C VAL A 238 -15.84 -1.15 -31.86
N THR A 239 -16.08 -2.44 -31.72
CA THR A 239 -17.39 -3.04 -31.47
C THR A 239 -17.45 -3.53 -30.04
N ILE A 240 -18.53 -3.21 -29.37
CA ILE A 240 -18.83 -3.67 -28.02
C ILE A 240 -20.04 -4.63 -28.15
N ASN A 241 -19.80 -5.89 -27.80
CA ASN A 241 -20.83 -6.92 -27.75
C ASN A 241 -21.20 -7.16 -26.28
N ASN A 242 -22.44 -6.93 -25.94
CA ASN A 242 -22.97 -7.12 -24.59
C ASN A 242 -23.79 -8.41 -24.56
N SER A 243 -23.30 -9.41 -23.84
CA SER A 243 -24.00 -10.67 -23.60
C SER A 243 -24.78 -10.69 -22.28
N SER A 244 -24.73 -9.60 -21.51
CA SER A 244 -25.52 -9.44 -20.29
C SER A 244 -26.97 -9.05 -20.61
N LYS A 245 -27.80 -9.05 -19.58
CA LYS A 245 -29.16 -8.51 -19.67
C LYS A 245 -29.24 -7.02 -19.29
N ASN A 246 -28.12 -6.43 -18.87
CA ASN A 246 -28.04 -5.05 -18.42
C ASN A 246 -27.71 -4.14 -19.60
N GLU A 247 -28.31 -2.95 -19.62
CA GLU A 247 -27.92 -1.89 -20.53
C GLU A 247 -26.78 -1.07 -19.90
N PHE A 248 -25.76 -0.73 -20.70
CA PHE A 248 -24.62 0.08 -20.26
C PHE A 248 -24.58 1.41 -21.00
N ALA A 249 -24.37 2.50 -20.26
CA ALA A 249 -23.91 3.76 -20.80
C ALA A 249 -22.41 3.65 -21.09
N LEU A 250 -22.01 4.00 -22.33
CA LEU A 250 -20.62 3.88 -22.81
C LEU A 250 -19.98 5.26 -22.93
N GLN A 251 -18.73 5.39 -22.50
CA GLN A 251 -17.90 6.58 -22.66
C GLN A 251 -16.53 6.21 -23.20
N ILE A 252 -16.05 6.91 -24.26
CA ILE A 252 -14.65 6.86 -24.69
C ILE A 252 -13.93 8.05 -24.08
N ILE A 253 -12.86 7.79 -23.34
CA ILE A 253 -12.11 8.78 -22.59
C ILE A 253 -10.65 8.77 -23.09
N ASN A 254 -10.07 9.94 -23.32
CA ASN A 254 -8.66 10.07 -23.69
C ASN A 254 -7.73 10.03 -22.45
N ASN A 255 -6.43 10.05 -22.66
CA ASN A 255 -5.40 10.04 -21.62
C ASN A 255 -5.41 11.27 -20.69
N ASN A 256 -6.13 12.33 -21.05
CA ASN A 256 -6.30 13.53 -20.23
C ASN A 256 -7.61 13.50 -19.40
N GLY A 257 -8.36 12.39 -19.45
CA GLY A 257 -9.64 12.26 -18.75
C GLY A 257 -10.83 12.91 -19.47
N THR A 258 -10.65 13.41 -20.72
CA THR A 258 -11.75 14.03 -21.48
C THR A 258 -12.63 12.98 -22.13
N ILE A 259 -13.94 13.05 -21.93
CA ILE A 259 -14.91 12.21 -22.62
C ILE A 259 -15.03 12.69 -24.06
N LEU A 260 -14.74 11.81 -25.01
CA LEU A 260 -14.76 12.09 -26.44
C LEU A 260 -16.03 11.58 -27.12
N PHE A 261 -16.67 10.58 -26.54
CA PHE A 261 -17.84 9.93 -27.11
C PHE A 261 -18.70 9.33 -25.98
N GLU A 262 -20.02 9.40 -26.15
CA GLU A 262 -21.00 8.76 -25.26
C GLU A 262 -22.07 8.02 -26.09
N SER A 263 -22.48 6.87 -25.62
CA SER A 263 -23.54 6.05 -26.23
C SER A 263 -24.14 5.08 -25.22
N PHE A 264 -25.02 4.19 -25.68
CA PHE A 264 -25.56 3.08 -24.89
C PHE A 264 -25.36 1.77 -25.66
N VAL A 265 -25.24 0.67 -24.92
CA VAL A 265 -25.24 -0.68 -25.49
C VAL A 265 -26.22 -1.57 -24.73
N ALA A 266 -27.20 -2.12 -25.44
CA ALA A 266 -28.05 -3.21 -24.96
C ALA A 266 -27.47 -4.57 -25.40
N ASP A 267 -27.27 -4.77 -26.71
CA ASP A 267 -26.73 -6.01 -27.28
C ASP A 267 -25.39 -5.78 -28.01
N LEU A 268 -25.40 -4.95 -29.08
CA LEU A 268 -24.23 -4.68 -29.91
C LEU A 268 -24.17 -3.19 -30.28
N THR A 269 -23.01 -2.58 -30.05
CA THR A 269 -22.74 -1.18 -30.43
C THR A 269 -21.38 -1.08 -31.10
N THR A 270 -21.29 -0.27 -32.17
CA THR A 270 -20.04 0.01 -32.86
C THR A 270 -19.73 1.50 -32.76
N ILE A 271 -18.54 1.82 -32.28
CA ILE A 271 -18.03 3.19 -32.10
C ILE A 271 -17.03 3.49 -33.22
N ASP A 272 -17.23 4.60 -33.92
CA ASP A 272 -16.31 5.09 -34.93
C ASP A 272 -15.14 5.82 -34.29
N MET A 273 -13.94 5.30 -34.52
CA MET A 273 -12.67 5.80 -33.99
C MET A 273 -11.80 6.51 -35.06
N GLN A 274 -12.30 6.65 -36.31
CA GLN A 274 -11.48 7.15 -37.46
C GLN A 274 -10.89 8.54 -37.21
N HIS A 275 -11.67 9.41 -36.55
CA HIS A 275 -11.23 10.80 -36.29
C HIS A 275 -10.36 10.95 -35.04
N LEU A 276 -10.11 9.87 -34.32
CA LEU A 276 -9.26 9.91 -33.13
C LEU A 276 -7.80 9.60 -33.52
N PRO A 277 -6.82 10.32 -32.95
CA PRO A 277 -5.40 10.01 -33.13
C PRO A 277 -5.05 8.59 -32.68
N ALA A 278 -3.98 8.04 -33.23
CA ALA A 278 -3.42 6.79 -32.69
C ALA A 278 -3.01 6.98 -31.22
N GLY A 279 -3.35 6.02 -30.37
CA GLY A 279 -3.10 6.15 -28.93
C GLY A 279 -3.92 5.19 -28.08
N ILE A 280 -3.81 5.38 -26.77
CA ILE A 280 -4.56 4.61 -25.77
C ILE A 280 -5.80 5.41 -25.36
N TYR A 281 -6.92 4.75 -25.34
CA TYR A 281 -8.22 5.26 -24.87
C TYR A 281 -8.78 4.33 -23.81
N VAL A 282 -9.64 4.85 -22.98
CA VAL A 282 -10.40 4.09 -21.98
C VAL A 282 -11.86 4.08 -22.43
N LEU A 283 -12.40 2.90 -22.63
CA LEU A 283 -13.86 2.69 -22.74
C LEU A 283 -14.39 2.42 -21.33
N LYS A 284 -15.24 3.33 -20.84
CA LYS A 284 -15.97 3.19 -19.58
C LYS A 284 -17.39 2.76 -19.92
N ALA A 285 -17.87 1.67 -19.29
CA ALA A 285 -19.23 1.17 -19.43
C ALA A 285 -19.90 1.19 -18.04
N ILE A 286 -21.06 1.85 -17.92
CA ILE A 286 -21.75 2.12 -16.67
C ILE A 286 -23.15 1.50 -16.73
N SER A 287 -23.51 0.68 -15.76
CA SER A 287 -24.86 0.21 -15.50
C SER A 287 -25.31 0.65 -14.09
N ASN A 288 -26.54 0.30 -13.68
CA ASN A 288 -27.03 0.61 -12.34
C ASN A 288 -26.23 -0.10 -11.23
N ASP A 289 -25.62 -1.23 -11.53
CA ASP A 289 -24.99 -2.13 -10.56
C ASP A 289 -23.47 -2.17 -10.67
N GLU A 290 -22.89 -1.64 -11.78
CA GLU A 290 -21.45 -1.80 -12.04
C GLU A 290 -20.88 -0.78 -13.02
N ILE A 291 -19.57 -0.54 -12.90
CA ILE A 291 -18.78 0.27 -13.83
C ILE A 291 -17.62 -0.57 -14.33
N LEU A 292 -17.45 -0.65 -15.65
CA LEU A 292 -16.43 -1.42 -16.31
C LEU A 292 -15.49 -0.52 -17.09
N PHE A 293 -14.20 -0.87 -17.11
CA PHE A 293 -13.20 -0.15 -17.89
C PHE A 293 -12.46 -1.10 -18.82
N PHE A 294 -12.32 -0.70 -20.09
CA PHE A 294 -11.56 -1.43 -21.09
C PHE A 294 -10.51 -0.51 -21.71
N LYS A 295 -9.28 -0.99 -21.82
CA LYS A 295 -8.24 -0.31 -22.58
C LYS A 295 -8.48 -0.56 -24.07
N VAL A 296 -8.59 0.49 -24.86
CA VAL A 296 -8.71 0.46 -26.31
C VAL A 296 -7.46 1.04 -26.95
N LEU A 297 -6.74 0.25 -27.74
CA LEU A 297 -5.56 0.69 -28.48
C LEU A 297 -5.95 1.06 -29.91
N LYS A 298 -5.88 2.36 -30.26
CA LYS A 298 -6.09 2.89 -31.60
C LYS A 298 -4.77 2.94 -32.36
N GLN A 299 -4.72 2.31 -33.52
CA GLN A 299 -3.58 2.34 -34.47
C GLN A 299 -3.84 3.30 -35.63
#